data_27442b9deb340cdf3e4180313ad8db9e
#
_entry.id   27442b9deb340cdf3e4180313ad8db9e
#
_cell.length_a   1.000
_cell.length_b   1.000
_cell.length_c   1.000
_cell.angle_alpha   90.00
_cell.angle_beta   90.00
_cell.angle_gamma   90.00
#
_symmetry.space_group_name_H-M   'P 1'
#
loop_
_entity.id
_entity.type
_entity.pdbx_description
1 polymer ?
#
loop_
_entity_poly.entity_id
_entity_poly.type
_entity_poly.pdbx_seq_one_letter_code
_entity_poly.pdbx_strand_id
1 'polypeptide(L)'
;MEEATGKLEVITRYFADFSNQQINQFAELGRVYTAWNEKINVISRRDIDSLYEKHVLHSLAIAAIFKFSAGMNIIDIGTGGGFPGIPLAIFFPEVRFHLVDSIGKKLKVVNEVVNALQLKNVTTQHIRAEEIRNRQFDFVVSRAVAPLKDLWQWSKPLLNKERKMEAFKNGLICLKGGDLTQEIQESRLKPHSWEISALIKESFFSEKYLLYIPA
;
A
#
# COMPACT_ATOMS: atom_id res chain seq x y z
N MET A 1 -8.58 -12.56 22.78
CA MET A 1 -8.09 -11.17 22.90
C MET A 1 -6.56 -11.11 22.95
N GLU A 2 -5.87 -11.91 23.74
CA GLU A 2 -4.39 -11.90 23.84
C GLU A 2 -3.67 -12.17 22.50
N GLU A 3 -4.14 -13.11 21.68
CA GLU A 3 -3.51 -13.43 20.40
C GLU A 3 -3.62 -12.29 19.35
N ALA A 4 -4.72 -11.54 19.37
CA ALA A 4 -4.89 -10.37 18.52
C ALA A 4 -4.00 -9.20 18.97
N THR A 5 -3.76 -9.07 20.27
CA THR A 5 -2.90 -8.04 20.86
C THR A 5 -1.44 -8.27 20.45
N GLY A 6 -0.93 -9.50 20.53
CA GLY A 6 0.44 -9.83 20.12
C GLY A 6 0.71 -9.57 18.62
N LYS A 7 -0.28 -9.80 17.75
CA LYS A 7 -0.16 -9.53 16.31
C LYS A 7 -0.12 -8.04 15.99
N LEU A 8 -0.75 -7.20 16.81
CA LEU A 8 -0.71 -5.73 16.63
C LEU A 8 0.58 -5.11 17.15
N GLU A 9 1.28 -5.74 18.08
CA GLU A 9 2.54 -5.22 18.63
C GLU A 9 3.57 -4.91 17.55
N VAL A 10 3.60 -5.72 16.47
CA VAL A 10 4.52 -5.49 15.34
C VAL A 10 4.25 -4.15 14.66
N ILE A 11 3.02 -3.63 14.71
CA ILE A 11 2.66 -2.32 14.15
C ILE A 11 2.87 -1.23 15.18
N THR A 12 2.34 -1.43 16.42
CA THR A 12 2.34 -0.39 17.47
C THR A 12 3.74 -0.08 18.01
N ARG A 13 4.71 -0.96 17.79
CA ARG A 13 6.13 -0.71 18.06
C ARG A 13 6.70 0.43 17.21
N TYR A 14 6.21 0.62 16.00
CA TYR A 14 6.72 1.61 15.03
C TYR A 14 5.80 2.80 14.84
N PHE A 15 4.52 2.63 15.12
CA PHE A 15 3.50 3.66 14.92
C PHE A 15 2.65 3.79 16.18
N ALA A 16 2.60 5.01 16.71
CA ALA A 16 1.79 5.40 17.87
C ALA A 16 0.55 6.21 17.42
N ASP A 17 -0.24 6.61 18.38
CA ASP A 17 -1.37 7.56 18.26
C ASP A 17 -2.54 7.06 17.38
N PHE A 18 -2.75 5.75 17.33
CA PHE A 18 -3.94 5.20 16.71
C PHE A 18 -5.20 5.48 17.55
N SER A 19 -6.27 5.90 16.91
CA SER A 19 -7.60 5.91 17.50
C SER A 19 -8.09 4.50 17.80
N ASN A 20 -9.03 4.36 18.71
CA ASN A 20 -9.67 3.07 19.01
C ASN A 20 -10.27 2.41 17.76
N GLN A 21 -10.80 3.22 16.83
CA GLN A 21 -11.33 2.73 15.56
C GLN A 21 -10.23 2.09 14.71
N GLN A 22 -9.08 2.74 14.56
CA GLN A 22 -7.95 2.22 13.79
C GLN A 22 -7.39 0.94 14.39
N ILE A 23 -7.24 0.88 15.73
CA ILE A 23 -6.83 -0.32 16.44
C ILE A 23 -7.77 -1.49 16.13
N ASN A 24 -9.09 -1.26 16.23
CA ASN A 24 -10.09 -2.28 15.92
C ASN A 24 -10.04 -2.72 14.46
N GLN A 25 -9.85 -1.78 13.53
CA GLN A 25 -9.73 -2.08 12.11
C GLN A 25 -8.47 -2.91 11.81
N PHE A 26 -7.32 -2.57 12.38
CA PHE A 26 -6.12 -3.37 12.25
C PHE A 26 -6.29 -4.76 12.88
N ALA A 27 -6.90 -4.87 14.05
CA ALA A 27 -7.14 -6.16 14.73
C ALA A 27 -8.02 -7.09 13.88
N GLU A 28 -9.04 -6.53 13.22
CA GLU A 28 -9.99 -7.28 12.41
C GLU A 28 -9.40 -7.79 11.09
N LEU A 29 -8.35 -7.16 10.54
CA LEU A 29 -7.70 -7.56 9.29
C LEU A 29 -7.35 -9.05 9.25
N GLY A 30 -6.74 -9.55 10.33
CA GLY A 30 -6.31 -10.96 10.39
C GLY A 30 -7.46 -11.93 10.18
N ARG A 31 -8.57 -11.71 10.90
CA ARG A 31 -9.77 -12.56 10.80
C ARG A 31 -10.38 -12.53 9.39
N VAL A 32 -10.53 -11.32 8.84
CA VAL A 32 -11.17 -11.15 7.53
C VAL A 32 -10.31 -11.75 6.41
N TYR A 33 -8.99 -11.47 6.41
CA TYR A 33 -8.11 -12.03 5.37
C TYR A 33 -7.99 -13.56 5.48
N THR A 34 -7.90 -14.13 6.69
CA THR A 34 -7.86 -15.58 6.86
C THR A 34 -9.12 -16.23 6.25
N ALA A 35 -10.29 -15.74 6.61
CA ALA A 35 -11.57 -16.29 6.13
C ALA A 35 -11.75 -16.16 4.58
N TRP A 36 -11.26 -15.07 3.99
CA TRP A 36 -11.37 -14.87 2.55
C TRP A 36 -10.27 -15.57 1.76
N ASN A 37 -9.05 -15.70 2.34
CA ASN A 37 -7.94 -16.36 1.68
C ASN A 37 -8.15 -17.88 1.50
N GLU A 38 -8.99 -18.49 2.33
CA GLU A 38 -9.45 -19.88 2.14
C GLU A 38 -10.25 -20.03 0.83
N LYS A 39 -10.97 -19.00 0.41
CA LYS A 39 -11.85 -19.00 -0.77
C LYS A 39 -11.15 -18.47 -2.01
N ILE A 40 -10.38 -17.40 -1.85
CA ILE A 40 -9.67 -16.70 -2.93
C ILE A 40 -8.27 -16.35 -2.42
N ASN A 41 -7.26 -17.00 -2.99
CA ASN A 41 -5.87 -16.82 -2.60
C ASN A 41 -5.35 -15.43 -3.05
N VAL A 42 -5.38 -14.45 -2.15
CA VAL A 42 -4.84 -13.09 -2.35
C VAL A 42 -3.53 -12.86 -1.60
N ILE A 43 -3.25 -13.70 -0.62
CA ILE A 43 -2.00 -13.77 0.15
C ILE A 43 -1.49 -15.21 0.05
N SER A 44 -0.19 -15.41 -0.12
CA SER A 44 0.35 -16.77 -0.18
C SER A 44 0.01 -17.51 1.13
N ARG A 45 -0.25 -18.83 1.03
CA ARG A 45 -0.57 -19.64 2.21
C ARG A 45 0.55 -19.65 3.25
N ARG A 46 1.79 -19.39 2.84
CA ARG A 46 2.97 -19.32 3.72
C ARG A 46 3.06 -17.96 4.44
N ASP A 47 2.38 -16.94 3.93
CA ASP A 47 2.50 -15.57 4.44
C ASP A 47 1.27 -15.11 5.23
N ILE A 48 0.17 -15.91 5.25
CA ILE A 48 -1.05 -15.52 5.97
C ILE A 48 -0.80 -15.37 7.47
N ASP A 49 0.03 -16.24 8.07
CA ASP A 49 0.39 -16.16 9.49
C ASP A 49 1.31 -14.94 9.78
N SER A 50 2.00 -14.45 8.75
CA SER A 50 2.86 -13.26 8.81
C SER A 50 2.20 -12.02 8.19
N LEU A 51 0.86 -11.99 8.12
CA LEU A 51 0.08 -10.90 7.52
C LEU A 51 0.51 -9.53 8.03
N TYR A 52 0.64 -9.40 9.36
CA TYR A 52 0.92 -8.11 9.99
C TYR A 52 2.32 -7.60 9.68
N GLU A 53 3.32 -8.46 9.69
CA GLU A 53 4.69 -8.07 9.35
C GLU A 53 4.87 -7.85 7.84
N LYS A 54 4.57 -8.90 7.05
CA LYS A 54 4.91 -8.94 5.62
C LYS A 54 3.99 -8.13 4.72
N HIS A 55 2.76 -7.84 5.17
CA HIS A 55 1.79 -7.11 4.37
C HIS A 55 1.37 -5.79 5.01
N VAL A 56 0.93 -5.79 6.26
CA VAL A 56 0.44 -4.57 6.91
C VAL A 56 1.60 -3.61 7.21
N LEU A 57 2.58 -4.05 8.00
CA LEU A 57 3.74 -3.22 8.38
C LEU A 57 4.56 -2.80 7.15
N HIS A 58 4.73 -3.71 6.19
CA HIS A 58 5.38 -3.39 4.92
C HIS A 58 4.65 -2.24 4.18
N SER A 59 3.33 -2.26 4.14
CA SER A 59 2.53 -1.17 3.55
C SER A 59 2.71 0.14 4.31
N LEU A 60 2.72 0.07 5.64
CA LEU A 60 2.90 1.21 6.53
C LEU A 60 4.31 1.82 6.48
N ALA A 61 5.31 1.13 5.91
CA ALA A 61 6.62 1.73 5.63
C ALA A 61 6.49 3.03 4.80
N ILE A 62 5.47 3.15 3.95
CA ILE A 62 5.14 4.38 3.23
C ILE A 62 4.80 5.50 4.22
N ALA A 63 3.99 5.21 5.24
CA ALA A 63 3.57 6.18 6.25
C ALA A 63 4.72 6.66 7.16
N ALA A 64 5.81 5.90 7.25
CA ALA A 64 7.00 6.33 7.99
C ALA A 64 7.67 7.56 7.34
N ILE A 65 7.57 7.71 6.01
CA ILE A 65 8.21 8.77 5.24
C ILE A 65 7.19 9.80 4.75
N PHE A 66 6.06 9.35 4.22
CA PHE A 66 5.04 10.21 3.60
C PHE A 66 3.88 10.46 4.56
N LYS A 67 3.71 11.70 5.00
CA LYS A 67 2.62 12.14 5.87
C LYS A 67 1.51 12.76 5.01
N PHE A 68 0.67 11.90 4.44
CA PHE A 68 -0.43 12.36 3.60
C PHE A 68 -1.42 13.22 4.38
N SER A 69 -1.85 14.32 3.78
CA SER A 69 -2.77 15.28 4.40
C SER A 69 -4.22 14.99 4.03
N ALA A 70 -5.14 15.43 4.88
CA ALA A 70 -6.58 15.34 4.64
C ALA A 70 -6.99 15.82 3.23
N GLY A 71 -7.90 15.10 2.60
CA GLY A 71 -8.43 15.41 1.27
C GLY A 71 -7.52 15.06 0.09
N MET A 72 -6.32 14.50 0.32
CA MET A 72 -5.51 13.93 -0.76
C MET A 72 -6.20 12.74 -1.40
N ASN A 73 -5.92 12.53 -2.71
CA ASN A 73 -6.39 11.39 -3.47
C ASN A 73 -5.20 10.51 -3.88
N ILE A 74 -5.21 9.26 -3.49
CA ILE A 74 -4.14 8.30 -3.76
C ILE A 74 -4.72 7.11 -4.53
N ILE A 75 -4.02 6.66 -5.55
CA ILE A 75 -4.36 5.44 -6.25
C ILE A 75 -3.34 4.33 -5.94
N ASP A 76 -3.85 3.13 -5.67
CA ASP A 76 -3.05 1.90 -5.53
C ASP A 76 -3.20 1.06 -6.81
N ILE A 77 -2.13 1.00 -7.59
CA ILE A 77 -2.08 0.29 -8.87
C ILE A 77 -1.66 -1.16 -8.64
N GLY A 78 -2.51 -2.08 -9.10
CA GLY A 78 -2.28 -3.51 -8.91
C GLY A 78 -2.38 -3.90 -7.44
N THR A 79 -3.41 -3.41 -6.78
CA THR A 79 -3.61 -3.55 -5.33
C THR A 79 -3.60 -5.00 -4.83
N GLY A 80 -3.86 -5.97 -5.71
CA GLY A 80 -3.92 -7.38 -5.35
C GLY A 80 -4.95 -7.65 -4.25
N GLY A 81 -4.47 -8.09 -3.12
CA GLY A 81 -5.28 -8.28 -1.92
C GLY A 81 -5.57 -7.00 -1.14
N GLY A 82 -5.32 -5.80 -1.69
CA GLY A 82 -5.53 -4.53 -1.01
C GLY A 82 -4.27 -3.93 -0.37
N PHE A 83 -3.09 -4.32 -0.87
CA PHE A 83 -1.82 -3.86 -0.32
C PHE A 83 -0.98 -3.08 -1.36
N PRO A 84 -0.55 -1.84 -1.05
CA PRO A 84 -0.54 -1.22 0.28
C PRO A 84 -1.81 -0.44 0.64
N GLY A 85 -2.82 -0.34 -0.22
CA GLY A 85 -3.94 0.58 -0.10
C GLY A 85 -4.77 0.44 1.17
N ILE A 86 -5.16 -0.78 1.60
CA ILE A 86 -6.01 -0.98 2.79
C ILE A 86 -5.30 -0.55 4.09
N PRO A 87 -4.04 -0.98 4.38
CA PRO A 87 -3.35 -0.50 5.58
C PRO A 87 -3.15 1.01 5.60
N LEU A 88 -2.87 1.63 4.43
CA LEU A 88 -2.74 3.08 4.33
C LEU A 88 -4.08 3.80 4.53
N ALA A 89 -5.19 3.22 4.06
CA ALA A 89 -6.51 3.79 4.26
C ALA A 89 -6.96 3.76 5.73
N ILE A 90 -6.58 2.72 6.48
CA ILE A 90 -6.78 2.68 7.93
C ILE A 90 -5.92 3.74 8.62
N PHE A 91 -4.65 3.86 8.21
CA PHE A 91 -3.70 4.78 8.82
C PHE A 91 -4.05 6.26 8.57
N PHE A 92 -4.55 6.59 7.36
CA PHE A 92 -4.91 7.93 6.93
C PHE A 92 -6.42 8.04 6.63
N PRO A 93 -7.30 8.09 7.63
CA PRO A 93 -8.76 8.01 7.44
C PRO A 93 -9.34 9.20 6.67
N GLU A 94 -8.66 10.34 6.63
CA GLU A 94 -9.09 11.54 5.90
C GLU A 94 -8.53 11.63 4.46
N VAL A 95 -7.72 10.66 4.04
CA VAL A 95 -7.17 10.53 2.69
C VAL A 95 -8.02 9.55 1.87
N ARG A 96 -8.30 9.88 0.62
CA ARG A 96 -9.10 9.01 -0.27
C ARG A 96 -8.19 8.06 -1.03
N PHE A 97 -8.52 6.79 -0.99
CA PHE A 97 -7.81 5.73 -1.69
C PHE A 97 -8.68 5.12 -2.79
N HIS A 98 -8.09 5.00 -3.99
CA HIS A 98 -8.69 4.32 -5.12
C HIS A 98 -7.84 3.09 -5.46
N LEU A 99 -8.37 1.89 -5.22
CA LEU A 99 -7.64 0.64 -5.38
C LEU A 99 -8.03 -0.02 -6.69
N VAL A 100 -7.06 -0.31 -7.56
CA VAL A 100 -7.33 -0.90 -8.86
C VAL A 100 -6.53 -2.18 -9.08
N ASP A 101 -7.15 -3.16 -9.73
CA ASP A 101 -6.51 -4.41 -10.16
C ASP A 101 -7.19 -4.93 -11.43
N SER A 102 -6.42 -5.61 -12.28
CA SER A 102 -6.91 -6.27 -13.49
C SER A 102 -7.57 -7.63 -13.22
N ILE A 103 -7.54 -8.11 -11.98
CA ILE A 103 -8.08 -9.41 -11.56
C ILE A 103 -9.29 -9.20 -10.66
N GLY A 104 -10.50 -9.20 -11.23
CA GLY A 104 -11.74 -8.89 -10.53
C GLY A 104 -12.01 -9.74 -9.28
N LYS A 105 -11.61 -11.03 -9.27
CA LYS A 105 -11.78 -11.87 -8.07
C LYS A 105 -10.94 -11.42 -6.87
N LYS A 106 -9.78 -10.75 -7.09
CA LYS A 106 -9.00 -10.15 -5.99
C LYS A 106 -9.72 -8.95 -5.40
N LEU A 107 -10.28 -8.10 -6.26
CA LEU A 107 -11.07 -6.95 -5.82
C LEU A 107 -12.34 -7.34 -5.07
N LYS A 108 -12.91 -8.54 -5.34
CA LYS A 108 -14.00 -9.04 -4.51
C LYS A 108 -13.55 -9.17 -3.05
N VAL A 109 -12.37 -9.72 -2.78
CA VAL A 109 -11.81 -9.80 -1.42
C VAL A 109 -11.58 -8.42 -0.84
N VAL A 110 -10.99 -7.50 -1.63
CA VAL A 110 -10.75 -6.11 -1.20
C VAL A 110 -12.05 -5.44 -0.77
N ASN A 111 -13.13 -5.58 -1.56
CA ASN A 111 -14.44 -5.01 -1.23
C ASN A 111 -15.03 -5.59 0.06
N GLU A 112 -14.85 -6.89 0.29
CA GLU A 112 -15.31 -7.53 1.51
C GLU A 112 -14.53 -7.04 2.74
N VAL A 113 -13.21 -6.84 2.59
CA VAL A 113 -12.39 -6.22 3.64
C VAL A 113 -12.83 -4.78 3.91
N VAL A 114 -13.02 -3.97 2.86
CA VAL A 114 -13.52 -2.58 2.98
C VAL A 114 -14.84 -2.52 3.73
N ASN A 115 -15.78 -3.42 3.39
CA ASN A 115 -17.09 -3.48 4.03
C ASN A 115 -17.00 -3.94 5.50
N ALA A 116 -16.24 -5.00 5.76
CA ALA A 116 -16.06 -5.54 7.12
C ALA A 116 -15.43 -4.51 8.06
N LEU A 117 -14.45 -3.74 7.57
CA LEU A 117 -13.76 -2.71 8.33
C LEU A 117 -14.47 -1.34 8.30
N GLN A 118 -15.59 -1.23 7.54
CA GLN A 118 -16.35 0.00 7.36
C GLN A 118 -15.48 1.20 6.88
N LEU A 119 -14.54 0.95 5.98
CA LEU A 119 -13.67 1.99 5.42
C LEU A 119 -14.47 2.90 4.49
N LYS A 120 -14.65 4.17 4.86
CA LYS A 120 -15.41 5.18 4.10
C LYS A 120 -14.57 5.89 3.02
N ASN A 121 -13.27 5.78 3.12
CA ASN A 121 -12.28 6.48 2.30
C ASN A 121 -11.68 5.60 1.20
N VAL A 122 -12.23 4.42 0.94
CA VAL A 122 -11.76 3.48 -0.09
C VAL A 122 -12.80 3.31 -1.19
N THR A 123 -12.35 3.36 -2.43
CA THR A 123 -13.11 2.94 -3.62
C THR A 123 -12.29 1.94 -4.42
N THR A 124 -12.93 1.02 -5.13
CA THR A 124 -12.25 0.02 -5.96
C THR A 124 -12.71 0.08 -7.41
N GLN A 125 -11.85 -0.33 -8.34
CA GLN A 125 -12.22 -0.45 -9.75
C GLN A 125 -11.47 -1.62 -10.41
N HIS A 126 -12.22 -2.49 -11.09
CA HIS A 126 -11.66 -3.54 -11.93
C HIS A 126 -11.26 -2.95 -13.28
N ILE A 127 -9.98 -2.63 -13.42
CA ILE A 127 -9.41 -1.99 -14.60
C ILE A 127 -7.90 -2.22 -14.65
N ARG A 128 -7.31 -2.22 -15.81
CA ARG A 128 -5.85 -2.14 -15.98
C ARG A 128 -5.38 -0.71 -15.77
N ALA A 129 -4.21 -0.53 -15.14
CA ALA A 129 -3.68 0.80 -14.81
C ALA A 129 -3.53 1.70 -16.04
N GLU A 130 -3.06 1.12 -17.14
CA GLU A 130 -2.87 1.82 -18.43
C GLU A 130 -4.17 2.22 -19.12
N GLU A 131 -5.29 1.72 -18.69
CA GLU A 131 -6.62 2.05 -19.25
C GLU A 131 -7.32 3.21 -18.50
N ILE A 132 -6.79 3.62 -17.35
CA ILE A 132 -7.40 4.69 -16.54
C ILE A 132 -7.29 6.02 -17.30
N ARG A 133 -8.44 6.70 -17.45
CA ARG A 133 -8.55 7.99 -18.14
C ARG A 133 -9.35 8.98 -17.30
N ASN A 134 -9.10 10.27 -17.53
CA ASN A 134 -9.89 11.36 -16.95
C ASN A 134 -9.93 11.37 -15.42
N ARG A 135 -8.90 10.83 -14.77
CA ARG A 135 -8.72 10.84 -13.31
C ARG A 135 -7.29 11.24 -12.98
N GLN A 136 -7.15 12.02 -11.92
CA GLN A 136 -5.84 12.43 -11.42
C GLN A 136 -5.77 12.24 -9.91
N PHE A 137 -4.57 11.94 -9.45
CA PHE A 137 -4.25 11.61 -8.06
C PHE A 137 -3.03 12.39 -7.60
N ASP A 138 -2.95 12.61 -6.30
CA ASP A 138 -1.80 13.29 -5.72
C ASP A 138 -0.59 12.35 -5.63
N PHE A 139 -0.84 11.07 -5.32
CA PHE A 139 0.19 10.04 -5.37
C PHE A 139 -0.34 8.75 -6.00
N VAL A 140 0.57 8.03 -6.63
CA VAL A 140 0.37 6.63 -7.02
C VAL A 140 1.19 5.77 -6.06
N VAL A 141 0.58 4.76 -5.47
CA VAL A 141 1.28 3.76 -4.67
C VAL A 141 1.19 2.40 -5.37
N SER A 142 2.19 1.55 -5.19
CA SER A 142 2.18 0.19 -5.72
C SER A 142 3.13 -0.72 -4.95
N ARG A 143 2.88 -2.03 -4.98
CA ARG A 143 3.76 -3.03 -4.38
C ARG A 143 3.99 -4.21 -5.32
N ALA A 144 5.23 -4.36 -5.80
CA ALA A 144 5.73 -5.54 -6.53
C ALA A 144 4.86 -6.00 -7.73
N VAL A 145 4.28 -5.06 -8.50
CA VAL A 145 3.34 -5.38 -9.59
C VAL A 145 4.03 -5.54 -10.94
N ALA A 146 4.96 -4.63 -11.25
CA ALA A 146 5.61 -4.54 -12.55
C ALA A 146 6.98 -3.87 -12.44
N PRO A 147 7.82 -3.90 -13.48
CA PRO A 147 9.06 -3.14 -13.54
C PRO A 147 8.83 -1.65 -13.34
N LEU A 148 9.83 -0.96 -12.75
CA LEU A 148 9.75 0.46 -12.41
C LEU A 148 9.41 1.34 -13.61
N LYS A 149 9.95 1.00 -14.79
CA LYS A 149 9.66 1.69 -16.06
C LYS A 149 8.18 1.67 -16.39
N ASP A 150 7.54 0.50 -16.30
CA ASP A 150 6.13 0.33 -16.65
C ASP A 150 5.23 1.02 -15.62
N LEU A 151 5.56 0.86 -14.32
CA LEU A 151 4.86 1.56 -13.24
C LEU A 151 4.88 3.08 -13.46
N TRP A 152 6.04 3.63 -13.85
CA TRP A 152 6.15 5.05 -14.13
C TRP A 152 5.33 5.48 -15.35
N GLN A 153 5.35 4.70 -16.43
CA GLN A 153 4.56 4.99 -17.63
C GLN A 153 3.06 5.02 -17.34
N TRP A 154 2.57 4.12 -16.50
CA TRP A 154 1.16 4.09 -16.07
C TRP A 154 0.82 5.21 -15.10
N SER A 155 1.74 5.53 -14.19
CA SER A 155 1.52 6.49 -13.11
C SER A 155 1.56 7.94 -13.57
N LYS A 156 2.53 8.29 -14.41
CA LYS A 156 2.80 9.68 -14.80
C LYS A 156 1.57 10.43 -15.34
N PRO A 157 0.73 9.83 -16.23
CA PRO A 157 -0.49 10.49 -16.72
C PRO A 157 -1.56 10.70 -15.66
N LEU A 158 -1.50 9.94 -14.56
CA LEU A 158 -2.47 9.97 -13.47
C LEU A 158 -2.12 10.97 -12.37
N LEU A 159 -0.95 11.59 -12.42
CA LEU A 159 -0.49 12.50 -11.37
C LEU A 159 -0.98 13.93 -11.58
N ASN A 160 -1.54 14.51 -10.51
CA ASN A 160 -1.87 15.92 -10.45
C ASN A 160 -0.61 16.78 -10.63
N LYS A 161 -0.75 17.91 -11.31
CA LYS A 161 0.31 18.91 -11.44
C LYS A 161 0.44 19.78 -10.18
N GLU A 162 -0.67 20.00 -9.47
CA GLU A 162 -0.69 20.79 -8.25
C GLU A 162 -0.12 19.98 -7.09
N ARG A 163 0.86 20.55 -6.41
CA ARG A 163 1.50 19.96 -5.25
C ARG A 163 0.64 20.21 -4.00
N LYS A 164 0.38 19.16 -3.21
CA LYS A 164 -0.37 19.25 -1.95
C LYS A 164 0.47 18.97 -0.71
N MET A 165 1.65 18.38 -0.84
CA MET A 165 2.60 18.19 0.26
C MET A 165 3.75 19.18 0.16
N GLU A 166 4.09 19.82 1.29
CA GLU A 166 5.23 20.75 1.32
C GLU A 166 6.57 20.03 1.15
N ALA A 167 6.72 18.84 1.77
CA ALA A 167 7.98 18.08 1.73
C ALA A 167 8.22 17.35 0.40
N PHE A 168 7.16 16.87 -0.26
CA PHE A 168 7.27 16.04 -1.47
C PHE A 168 6.39 16.56 -2.60
N LYS A 169 6.88 16.48 -3.83
CA LYS A 169 6.05 16.64 -5.03
C LYS A 169 5.12 15.42 -5.17
N ASN A 170 4.06 15.57 -5.96
CA ASN A 170 3.26 14.42 -6.36
C ASN A 170 4.14 13.42 -7.11
N GLY A 171 3.84 12.12 -7.00
CA GLY A 171 4.72 11.14 -7.60
C GLY A 171 4.28 9.69 -7.38
N LEU A 172 5.11 8.80 -7.89
CA LEU A 172 4.98 7.36 -7.69
C LEU A 172 5.79 6.92 -6.47
N ILE A 173 5.16 6.18 -5.58
CA ILE A 173 5.79 5.52 -4.42
C ILE A 173 5.61 4.01 -4.61
N CYS A 174 6.69 3.26 -4.66
CA CYS A 174 6.59 1.81 -4.78
C CYS A 174 7.46 1.05 -3.78
N LEU A 175 6.90 -0.06 -3.29
CA LEU A 175 7.58 -1.00 -2.41
C LEU A 175 8.17 -2.11 -3.28
N LYS A 176 9.47 -2.31 -3.18
CA LYS A 176 10.24 -3.26 -3.98
C LYS A 176 11.14 -4.12 -3.07
N GLY A 177 11.71 -5.19 -3.61
CA GLY A 177 12.65 -6.05 -2.88
C GLY A 177 13.66 -6.72 -3.80
N GLY A 178 14.77 -7.16 -3.22
CA GLY A 178 15.90 -7.73 -3.93
C GLY A 178 16.83 -6.69 -4.55
N ASP A 179 17.74 -7.13 -5.40
CA ASP A 179 18.64 -6.21 -6.11
C ASP A 179 17.87 -5.41 -7.19
N LEU A 180 17.81 -4.10 -7.02
CA LEU A 180 17.10 -3.20 -7.90
C LEU A 180 18.01 -2.51 -8.92
N THR A 181 19.31 -2.82 -8.93
CA THR A 181 20.32 -2.12 -9.75
C THR A 181 19.96 -2.14 -11.24
N GLN A 182 19.68 -3.32 -11.77
CA GLN A 182 19.31 -3.49 -13.17
C GLN A 182 17.97 -2.82 -13.49
N GLU A 183 16.96 -3.02 -12.65
CA GLU A 183 15.62 -2.44 -12.85
C GLU A 183 15.65 -0.90 -12.89
N ILE A 184 16.40 -0.28 -11.98
CA ILE A 184 16.58 1.17 -11.94
C ILE A 184 17.32 1.66 -13.19
N GLN A 185 18.41 0.99 -13.59
CA GLN A 185 19.18 1.33 -14.78
C GLN A 185 18.32 1.26 -16.05
N GLU A 186 17.59 0.19 -16.24
CA GLU A 186 16.71 -0.01 -17.41
C GLU A 186 15.56 0.99 -17.46
N SER A 187 15.07 1.43 -16.30
CA SER A 187 14.01 2.45 -16.22
C SER A 187 14.46 3.82 -16.68
N ARG A 188 15.76 4.13 -16.61
CA ARG A 188 16.36 5.46 -16.82
C ARG A 188 15.81 6.53 -15.87
N LEU A 189 15.20 6.11 -14.79
CA LEU A 189 14.67 7.00 -13.75
C LEU A 189 15.73 7.19 -12.63
N LYS A 190 15.54 8.24 -11.85
CA LYS A 190 16.37 8.52 -10.67
C LYS A 190 15.49 8.54 -9.43
N PRO A 191 15.07 7.37 -8.92
CA PRO A 191 14.25 7.32 -7.73
C PRO A 191 15.04 7.76 -6.49
N HIS A 192 14.36 8.43 -5.57
CA HIS A 192 14.82 8.45 -4.18
C HIS A 192 14.55 7.06 -3.61
N SER A 193 15.51 6.51 -2.89
CA SER A 193 15.45 5.15 -2.33
C SER A 193 15.72 5.16 -0.83
N TRP A 194 14.88 4.47 -0.07
CA TRP A 194 15.07 4.21 1.35
C TRP A 194 15.07 2.70 1.58
N GLU A 195 16.06 2.20 2.29
CA GLU A 195 16.04 0.84 2.83
C GLU A 195 15.02 0.78 3.96
N ILE A 196 14.04 -0.12 3.86
CA ILE A 196 13.00 -0.23 4.89
C ILE A 196 13.60 -0.73 6.20
N SER A 197 14.63 -1.57 6.17
CA SER A 197 15.37 -2.02 7.35
C SER A 197 16.03 -0.90 8.16
N ALA A 198 16.27 0.26 7.57
CA ALA A 198 16.73 1.44 8.30
C ALA A 198 15.61 2.04 9.19
N LEU A 199 14.36 1.90 8.79
CA LEU A 199 13.17 2.45 9.47
C LEU A 199 12.49 1.42 10.39
N ILE A 200 12.42 0.16 9.94
CA ILE A 200 11.71 -0.93 10.59
C ILE A 200 12.69 -2.09 10.80
N LYS A 201 12.96 -2.45 12.05
CA LYS A 201 14.05 -3.37 12.45
C LYS A 201 13.65 -4.85 12.46
N GLU A 202 12.60 -5.25 11.74
CA GLU A 202 12.23 -6.65 11.57
C GLU A 202 13.07 -7.30 10.43
N SER A 203 13.47 -8.55 10.60
CA SER A 203 14.36 -9.26 9.67
C SER A 203 13.81 -9.39 8.25
N PHE A 204 12.50 -9.44 8.12
CA PHE A 204 11.81 -9.48 6.83
C PHE A 204 12.16 -8.30 5.92
N PHE A 205 12.53 -7.15 6.48
CA PHE A 205 12.81 -5.93 5.71
C PHE A 205 14.26 -5.82 5.21
N SER A 206 15.09 -6.84 5.43
CA SER A 206 16.34 -6.97 4.68
C SER A 206 16.05 -6.97 3.18
N GLU A 207 16.82 -6.17 2.42
CA GLU A 207 16.65 -6.03 0.96
C GLU A 207 15.21 -5.61 0.54
N LYS A 208 14.52 -4.84 1.37
CA LYS A 208 13.27 -4.18 1.00
C LYS A 208 13.47 -2.68 0.93
N TYR A 209 12.91 -2.09 -0.12
CA TYR A 209 13.12 -0.69 -0.47
C TYR A 209 11.79 0.01 -0.72
N LEU A 210 11.74 1.26 -0.30
CA LEU A 210 10.74 2.21 -0.74
C LEU A 210 11.40 3.11 -1.79
N LEU A 211 10.85 3.11 -3.01
CA LEU A 211 11.28 3.98 -4.09
C LEU A 211 10.26 5.09 -4.31
N TYR A 212 10.73 6.31 -4.53
CA TYR A 212 9.90 7.45 -4.86
C TYR A 212 10.40 8.17 -6.10
N ILE A 213 9.52 8.39 -7.05
CA ILE A 213 9.77 9.12 -8.30
C ILE A 213 8.85 10.34 -8.34
N PRO A 214 9.38 11.57 -8.18
CA PRO A 214 8.60 12.80 -8.31
C PRO A 214 8.16 13.04 -9.76
N ALA A 215 6.96 13.64 -9.94
CA ALA A 215 6.44 14.10 -11.24
C ALA A 215 7.13 15.36 -11.73
#